data_68ad3babee0eed7a056d39e863292cad
#
_entry.id   68ad3babee0eed7a056d39e863292cad
#
_cell.length_a   1.000
_cell.length_b   1.000
_cell.length_c   1.000
_cell.angle_alpha   90.00
_cell.angle_beta   90.00
_cell.angle_gamma   90.00
#
_symmetry.space_group_name_H-M   'P 1'
#
loop_
_entity.id
_entity.type
_entity.pdbx_description
1 polymer ?
#
loop_
_entity_poly.entity_id
_entity_poly.type
_entity_poly.pdbx_seq_one_letter_code
_entity_poly.pdbx_strand_id
1 'polypeptide(L)'
;MTATTTNRLILPELTKALGSYPLYSQDNKKKDALCIAVFNIGNIRWYILVGQPEHDDFTLYGIVVGLHETEYGYMSANEMSSIAYDASEYGLGSLLVEQDMEFEPCTLAEIKGVELQKFLSRLYDSN
;
A
#
# COMPACT_ATOMS: atom_id res chain seq x y z
N MET A 1 -5.00 2.11 -29.45
CA MET A 1 -5.47 2.54 -28.14
C MET A 1 -4.99 1.59 -27.06
N THR A 2 -4.41 2.12 -26.07
CA THR A 2 -3.94 1.31 -24.97
C THR A 2 -5.10 0.98 -24.06
N ALA A 3 -5.28 -0.27 -23.74
CA ALA A 3 -6.23 -0.65 -22.72
C ALA A 3 -5.74 -0.07 -21.40
N THR A 4 -6.54 0.77 -20.78
CA THR A 4 -6.21 1.28 -19.47
C THR A 4 -6.80 0.37 -18.43
N THR A 5 -5.98 -0.04 -17.49
CA THR A 5 -6.48 -0.78 -16.35
C THR A 5 -7.47 0.09 -15.60
N THR A 6 -8.70 -0.39 -15.48
CA THR A 6 -9.70 0.29 -14.69
C THR A 6 -9.80 -0.39 -13.34
N ASN A 7 -9.36 0.26 -12.30
CA ASN A 7 -9.39 -0.27 -10.96
C ASN A 7 -9.77 0.83 -9.99
N ARG A 8 -10.77 0.58 -9.15
CA ARG A 8 -11.29 1.59 -8.22
C ARG A 8 -10.24 2.09 -7.23
N LEU A 9 -9.19 1.30 -6.98
CA LEU A 9 -8.12 1.69 -6.05
C LEU A 9 -7.06 2.55 -6.72
N ILE A 10 -6.93 2.47 -8.03
CA ILE A 10 -5.89 3.18 -8.76
C ILE A 10 -6.50 4.43 -9.40
N LEU A 11 -6.59 5.47 -8.59
CA LEU A 11 -7.12 6.76 -9.03
C LEU A 11 -6.10 7.47 -9.92
N PRO A 12 -6.54 8.40 -10.76
CA PRO A 12 -5.62 9.16 -11.63
C PRO A 12 -4.49 9.86 -10.87
N GLU A 13 -4.78 10.42 -9.71
CA GLU A 13 -3.77 11.08 -8.87
C GLU A 13 -2.72 10.10 -8.39
N LEU A 14 -3.13 8.88 -8.05
CA LEU A 14 -2.20 7.86 -7.60
C LEU A 14 -1.32 7.39 -8.76
N THR A 15 -1.93 7.16 -9.92
CA THR A 15 -1.18 6.78 -11.13
C THR A 15 -0.12 7.83 -11.45
N LYS A 16 -0.48 9.10 -11.35
CA LYS A 16 0.45 10.20 -11.61
C LYS A 16 1.58 10.22 -10.59
N ALA A 17 1.25 10.06 -9.31
CA ALA A 17 2.26 10.04 -8.26
C ALA A 17 3.22 8.87 -8.42
N LEU A 18 2.70 7.69 -8.73
CA LEU A 18 3.53 6.50 -8.91
C LEU A 18 4.35 6.53 -10.20
N GLY A 19 4.01 7.41 -11.13
CA GLY A 19 4.77 7.57 -12.36
C GLY A 19 6.24 7.92 -12.12
N SER A 20 6.54 8.57 -11.00
CA SER A 20 7.91 8.89 -10.60
C SER A 20 8.55 7.78 -9.74
N TYR A 21 7.77 6.76 -9.39
CA TYR A 21 8.23 5.70 -8.48
C TYR A 21 7.84 4.32 -9.03
N PRO A 22 8.40 3.93 -10.18
CA PRO A 22 8.16 2.58 -10.71
C PRO A 22 8.82 1.55 -9.80
N LEU A 23 8.54 0.27 -10.06
CA LEU A 23 9.12 -0.81 -9.27
C LEU A 23 10.63 -0.66 -9.18
N TYR A 24 11.17 -0.95 -8.01
CA TYR A 24 12.60 -0.90 -7.68
C TYR A 24 13.18 0.50 -7.53
N SER A 25 12.43 1.56 -7.86
CA SER A 25 12.98 2.93 -7.83
C SER A 25 13.32 3.42 -6.42
N GLN A 26 12.78 2.80 -5.40
CA GLN A 26 13.08 3.17 -4.01
C GLN A 26 13.86 2.08 -3.26
N ASP A 27 14.47 1.16 -3.98
CA ASP A 27 15.31 0.13 -3.34
C ASP A 27 16.46 0.78 -2.58
N ASN A 28 16.79 0.19 -1.44
CA ASN A 28 17.89 0.61 -0.57
C ASN A 28 17.68 1.95 0.16
N LYS A 29 16.53 2.57 0.01
CA LYS A 29 16.25 3.81 0.75
C LYS A 29 15.85 3.56 2.21
N LYS A 30 15.49 2.33 2.54
CA LYS A 30 15.15 1.92 3.90
C LYS A 30 14.06 2.83 4.48
N LYS A 31 14.32 3.44 5.65
CA LYS A 31 13.32 4.32 6.28
C LYS A 31 13.14 5.65 5.55
N ASP A 32 14.03 6.00 4.65
CA ASP A 32 13.93 7.22 3.87
C ASP A 32 13.08 7.05 2.60
N ALA A 33 12.61 5.83 2.33
CA ALA A 33 11.71 5.60 1.21
C ALA A 33 10.43 6.40 1.41
N LEU A 34 9.95 7.01 0.34
CA LEU A 34 8.72 7.80 0.37
C LEU A 34 7.53 6.86 0.27
N CYS A 35 6.62 6.94 1.23
CA CYS A 35 5.34 6.24 1.15
C CYS A 35 4.39 7.11 0.35
N ILE A 36 3.92 6.59 -0.78
CA ILE A 36 3.11 7.36 -1.74
C ILE A 36 1.63 7.33 -1.37
N ALA A 37 1.17 6.19 -0.83
CA ALA A 37 -0.24 6.02 -0.49
C ALA A 37 -0.38 4.93 0.55
N VAL A 38 -1.53 4.92 1.22
CA VAL A 38 -1.89 3.88 2.19
C VAL A 38 -3.25 3.33 1.79
N PHE A 39 -3.36 2.02 1.74
CA PHE A 39 -4.64 1.34 1.60
C PHE A 39 -4.94 0.63 2.91
N ASN A 40 -6.22 0.47 3.21
CA ASN A 40 -6.59 -0.23 4.44
C ASN A 40 -7.91 -0.98 4.29
N ILE A 41 -8.07 -1.99 5.13
CA ILE A 41 -9.33 -2.67 5.39
C ILE A 41 -9.26 -3.16 6.84
N GLY A 42 -10.20 -2.74 7.67
CA GLY A 42 -10.15 -3.06 9.10
C GLY A 42 -8.83 -2.61 9.70
N ASN A 43 -8.10 -3.53 10.30
CA ASN A 43 -6.79 -3.25 10.91
C ASN A 43 -5.61 -3.50 9.98
N ILE A 44 -5.88 -3.91 8.75
CA ILE A 44 -4.83 -4.18 7.78
C ILE A 44 -4.49 -2.91 7.02
N ARG A 45 -3.19 -2.63 6.88
CA ARG A 45 -2.71 -1.46 6.14
C ARG A 45 -1.62 -1.87 5.18
N TRP A 46 -1.67 -1.26 3.98
CA TRP A 46 -0.62 -1.42 2.98
C TRP A 46 0.01 -0.05 2.74
N TYR A 47 1.30 0.05 3.05
CA TYR A 47 2.08 1.27 2.84
C TYR A 47 2.79 1.14 1.50
N ILE A 48 2.35 1.89 0.50
CA ILE A 48 2.79 1.73 -0.87
C ILE A 48 3.97 2.63 -1.18
N LEU A 49 5.06 2.03 -1.65
CA LEU A 49 6.29 2.77 -1.95
C LEU A 49 6.51 2.97 -3.44
N VAL A 50 6.18 1.97 -4.24
CA VAL A 50 6.38 2.00 -5.69
C VAL A 50 5.25 1.25 -6.38
N GLY A 51 5.09 1.47 -7.67
CA GLY A 51 4.10 0.74 -8.44
C GLY A 51 4.17 1.09 -9.91
N GLN A 52 3.64 0.21 -10.74
CA GLN A 52 3.57 0.46 -12.18
C GLN A 52 2.50 -0.41 -12.83
N PRO A 53 1.98 0.03 -13.98
CA PRO A 53 1.04 -0.79 -14.74
C PRO A 53 1.72 -2.07 -15.23
N GLU A 54 1.00 -3.18 -15.15
CA GLU A 54 1.47 -4.49 -15.62
C GLU A 54 0.33 -5.16 -16.37
N HIS A 55 0.36 -5.15 -17.68
CA HIS A 55 -0.72 -5.70 -18.51
C HIS A 55 -2.06 -5.06 -18.17
N ASP A 56 -3.01 -5.82 -17.66
CA ASP A 56 -4.34 -5.34 -17.27
C ASP A 56 -4.49 -5.20 -15.76
N ASP A 57 -3.37 -5.03 -15.06
CA ASP A 57 -3.32 -4.86 -13.61
C ASP A 57 -2.39 -3.70 -13.28
N PHE A 58 -2.19 -3.48 -11.99
CA PHE A 58 -1.22 -2.52 -11.48
C PHE A 58 -0.47 -3.20 -10.35
N THR A 59 0.84 -3.35 -10.48
CA THR A 59 1.66 -3.99 -9.47
C THR A 59 2.19 -2.95 -8.51
N LEU A 60 1.96 -3.18 -7.22
CA LEU A 60 2.40 -2.31 -6.14
C LEU A 60 3.41 -3.06 -5.29
N TYR A 61 4.28 -2.31 -4.62
CA TYR A 61 5.22 -2.89 -3.66
C TYR A 61 5.33 -1.98 -2.47
N GLY A 62 5.36 -2.56 -1.29
CA GLY A 62 5.48 -1.81 -0.06
C GLY A 62 5.41 -2.73 1.14
N ILE A 63 4.91 -2.20 2.25
CA ILE A 63 4.86 -2.92 3.52
C ILE A 63 3.41 -3.18 3.89
N VAL A 64 3.10 -4.42 4.28
CA VAL A 64 1.78 -4.77 4.79
C VAL A 64 1.86 -5.00 6.29
N VAL A 65 0.90 -4.41 7.01
CA VAL A 65 0.77 -4.53 8.46
C VAL A 65 -0.63 -5.05 8.78
N GLY A 66 -0.72 -5.97 9.70
CA GLY A 66 -2.01 -6.43 10.21
C GLY A 66 -2.50 -7.76 9.69
N LEU A 67 -1.76 -8.39 8.77
CA LEU A 67 -2.06 -9.77 8.36
C LEU A 67 -1.41 -10.73 9.37
N HIS A 68 -0.40 -11.48 8.96
CA HIS A 68 0.34 -12.32 9.90
C HIS A 68 1.49 -11.54 10.50
N GLU A 69 2.51 -11.35 9.71
CA GLU A 69 3.66 -10.56 10.10
C GLU A 69 3.69 -9.29 9.28
N THR A 70 4.29 -8.24 9.84
CA THR A 70 4.58 -7.05 9.06
C THR A 70 5.74 -7.39 8.13
N GLU A 71 5.56 -7.15 6.83
CA GLU A 71 6.59 -7.50 5.87
C GLU A 71 6.46 -6.69 4.59
N TYR A 72 7.57 -6.62 3.85
CA TYR A 72 7.55 -6.11 2.48
C TYR A 72 6.91 -7.14 1.56
N GLY A 73 6.24 -6.67 0.53
CA GLY A 73 5.68 -7.58 -0.46
C GLY A 73 5.11 -6.86 -1.66
N TYR A 74 4.87 -7.64 -2.71
CA TYR A 74 4.19 -7.17 -3.91
C TYR A 74 2.68 -7.36 -3.74
N MET A 75 1.93 -6.49 -4.38
CA MET A 75 0.47 -6.53 -4.34
C MET A 75 -0.07 -6.29 -5.72
N SER A 76 -1.13 -7.02 -6.07
CA SER A 76 -1.89 -6.77 -7.28
C SER A 76 -3.07 -5.87 -6.92
N ALA A 77 -3.22 -4.76 -7.65
CA ALA A 77 -4.35 -3.86 -7.41
C ALA A 77 -5.67 -4.56 -7.67
N ASN A 78 -5.72 -5.43 -8.70
CA ASN A 78 -6.94 -6.18 -8.99
C ASN A 78 -7.29 -7.13 -7.85
N GLU A 79 -6.30 -7.82 -7.29
CA GLU A 79 -6.54 -8.71 -6.15
C GLU A 79 -7.00 -7.91 -4.92
N MET A 80 -6.34 -6.79 -4.63
CA MET A 80 -6.72 -5.95 -3.50
C MET A 80 -8.15 -5.42 -3.65
N SER A 81 -8.53 -5.00 -4.85
CA SER A 81 -9.86 -4.45 -5.07
C SER A 81 -10.96 -5.52 -4.96
N SER A 82 -10.59 -6.79 -5.03
CA SER A 82 -11.55 -7.90 -4.89
C SER A 82 -11.70 -8.38 -3.45
N ILE A 83 -10.85 -7.91 -2.53
CA ILE A 83 -10.94 -8.32 -1.13
C ILE A 83 -12.19 -7.69 -0.49
N ALA A 84 -13.00 -8.53 0.12
CA ALA A 84 -14.18 -8.09 0.85
C ALA A 84 -14.27 -8.87 2.15
N TYR A 85 -14.57 -8.16 3.22
CA TYR A 85 -14.76 -8.76 4.54
C TYR A 85 -16.20 -8.55 4.97
N ASP A 86 -16.89 -9.65 5.28
CA ASP A 86 -18.26 -9.60 5.74
C ASP A 86 -18.28 -9.30 7.24
N ALA A 87 -18.63 -8.06 7.58
CA ALA A 87 -18.73 -7.60 8.95
C ALA A 87 -20.18 -7.45 9.40
N SER A 88 -21.10 -8.19 8.77
CA SER A 88 -22.53 -8.11 9.10
C SER A 88 -22.81 -8.49 10.55
N GLU A 89 -22.02 -9.38 11.15
CA GLU A 89 -22.13 -9.73 12.57
C GLU A 89 -22.02 -8.51 13.48
N TYR A 90 -21.31 -7.49 13.03
CA TYR A 90 -21.07 -6.26 13.79
C TYR A 90 -21.94 -5.13 13.30
N GLY A 91 -22.91 -5.40 12.43
CA GLY A 91 -23.80 -4.39 11.89
C GLY A 91 -23.13 -3.48 10.85
N LEU A 92 -22.00 -3.89 10.29
CA LEU A 92 -21.21 -3.03 9.40
C LEU A 92 -21.32 -3.39 7.92
N GLY A 93 -22.00 -4.49 7.58
CA GLY A 93 -22.10 -4.95 6.20
C GLY A 93 -20.74 -5.46 5.70
N SER A 94 -20.47 -5.26 4.42
CA SER A 94 -19.20 -5.68 3.81
C SER A 94 -18.18 -4.54 3.84
N LEU A 95 -16.97 -4.87 4.24
CA LEU A 95 -15.83 -3.94 4.20
C LEU A 95 -15.00 -4.25 2.96
N LEU A 96 -14.51 -3.22 2.32
CA LEU A 96 -13.64 -3.32 1.14
C LEU A 96 -12.33 -2.60 1.43
N VAL A 97 -11.29 -2.98 0.70
CA VAL A 97 -10.03 -2.21 0.75
C VAL A 97 -10.30 -0.82 0.20
N GLU A 98 -9.80 0.19 0.87
CA GLU A 98 -9.96 1.58 0.45
C GLU A 98 -8.66 2.34 0.66
N GLN A 99 -8.43 3.35 -0.17
CA GLN A 99 -7.30 4.24 -0.01
C GLN A 99 -7.60 5.25 1.11
N ASP A 100 -6.61 5.48 1.96
CA ASP A 100 -6.71 6.54 2.97
C ASP A 100 -6.46 7.88 2.28
N MET A 101 -7.53 8.60 1.96
CA MET A 101 -7.46 9.84 1.21
C MET A 101 -6.94 11.01 2.05
N GLU A 102 -6.81 10.85 3.36
CA GLU A 102 -6.23 11.87 4.22
C GLU A 102 -4.72 11.73 4.37
N PHE A 103 -4.17 10.60 3.94
CA PHE A 103 -2.73 10.37 4.01
C PHE A 103 -2.01 11.22 2.97
N GLU A 104 -0.98 11.94 3.41
CA GLU A 104 -0.10 12.70 2.54
C GLU A 104 1.24 12.00 2.42
N PRO A 105 1.83 11.92 1.21
CA PRO A 105 3.11 11.24 1.05
C PRO A 105 4.18 11.77 1.99
N CYS A 106 4.88 10.85 2.63
CA CYS A 106 5.97 11.16 3.54
C CYS A 106 6.89 9.93 3.64
N THR A 107 8.06 10.10 4.24
CA THR A 107 8.97 8.97 4.39
C THR A 107 8.41 7.96 5.38
N LEU A 108 8.85 6.72 5.26
CA LEU A 108 8.44 5.68 6.20
C LEU A 108 8.77 6.07 7.64
N ALA A 109 9.91 6.73 7.85
CA ALA A 109 10.31 7.14 9.19
C ALA A 109 9.34 8.14 9.84
N GLU A 110 8.59 8.88 9.01
CA GLU A 110 7.67 9.91 9.51
C GLU A 110 6.27 9.38 9.84
N ILE A 111 5.98 8.15 9.49
CA ILE A 111 4.63 7.58 9.70
C ILE A 111 4.47 7.14 11.15
N LYS A 112 3.36 7.53 11.77
CA LYS A 112 3.10 7.26 13.19
C LYS A 112 2.39 5.93 13.45
N GLY A 113 2.72 4.88 12.71
CA GLY A 113 2.15 3.56 12.94
C GLY A 113 3.04 2.75 13.87
N VAL A 114 2.51 2.29 14.99
CA VAL A 114 3.30 1.58 16.00
C VAL A 114 3.92 0.29 15.43
N GLU A 115 3.10 -0.53 14.78
CA GLU A 115 3.60 -1.80 14.22
C GLU A 115 4.59 -1.56 13.09
N LEU A 116 4.32 -0.56 12.25
CA LEU A 116 5.25 -0.20 11.17
C LEU A 116 6.59 0.24 11.75
N GLN A 117 6.58 1.09 12.76
CA GLN A 117 7.83 1.60 13.34
C GLN A 117 8.61 0.50 14.06
N LYS A 118 7.93 -0.43 14.72
CA LYS A 118 8.61 -1.60 15.31
C LYS A 118 9.30 -2.43 14.25
N PHE A 119 8.62 -2.65 13.12
CA PHE A 119 9.19 -3.40 12.01
C PHE A 119 10.43 -2.71 11.43
N LEU A 120 10.33 -1.42 11.19
CA LEU A 120 11.45 -0.65 10.63
C LEU A 120 12.65 -0.61 11.60
N SER A 121 12.40 -0.46 12.88
CA SER A 121 13.47 -0.46 13.88
C SER A 121 14.16 -1.81 13.94
N ARG A 122 13.39 -2.88 13.86
CA ARG A 122 13.95 -4.24 13.90
C ARG A 122 14.86 -4.49 12.69
N LEU A 123 14.47 -3.98 11.51
CA LEU A 123 15.24 -4.18 10.29
C LEU A 123 16.44 -3.25 10.17
N TYR A 124 16.28 -2.00 10.58
CA TYR A 124 17.24 -0.96 10.20
C TYR A 124 17.98 -0.32 11.36
N ASP A 125 17.47 -0.43 12.58
CA ASP A 125 18.07 0.20 13.74
C ASP A 125 18.78 -0.78 14.67
N SER A 126 18.71 -2.07 14.37
CA SER A 126 19.40 -3.08 15.17
C SER A 126 20.87 -3.09 14.84
N ASN A 127 21.69 -3.20 15.85
CA ASN A 127 23.14 -3.30 15.71
C ASN A 127 23.56 -4.76 15.64
#